data_277268ca7dc2819a0c4c0f6f7aeda3a5
#
_entry.id   277268ca7dc2819a0c4c0f6f7aeda3a5
#
_cell.length_a   1.000
_cell.length_b   1.000
_cell.length_c   1.000
_cell.angle_alpha   90.00
_cell.angle_beta   90.00
_cell.angle_gamma   90.00
#
_symmetry.space_group_name_H-M   'P 1'
#
loop_
_entity.id
_entity.type
_entity.pdbx_description
1 polymer ?
#
loop_
_entity_poly.entity_id
_entity_poly.type
_entity_poly.pdbx_seq_one_letter_code
_entity_poly.pdbx_strand_id
1 'polypeptide(L)'
;MREIETANTYEVQIRNGIKVIAHMSCSLINEEIYIRDLYVLRHYRGKGLGEVLLTKVLDYATENNAKQIISYCGAEPFCKDGQVPMEQEVSWYKDHGFNHHHNVMGVTPCMVKQL
;
A
#
# COMPACT_ATOMS: atom_id res chain seq x y z
N MET A 1 4.93 -11.14 -12.23
CA MET A 1 4.80 -9.82 -11.57
C MET A 1 5.14 -8.74 -12.58
N ARG A 2 4.33 -7.72 -12.66
CA ARG A 2 4.57 -6.60 -13.57
C ARG A 2 4.85 -5.35 -12.75
N GLU A 3 5.93 -4.64 -13.08
CA GLU A 3 6.31 -3.40 -12.40
C GLU A 3 6.34 -2.26 -13.41
N ILE A 4 5.79 -1.11 -13.02
CA ILE A 4 5.78 0.09 -13.84
C ILE A 4 6.31 1.24 -12.97
N GLU A 5 7.40 1.84 -13.41
CA GLU A 5 8.03 2.93 -12.68
C GLU A 5 8.16 4.16 -13.57
N THR A 6 7.78 5.31 -13.04
CA THR A 6 8.00 6.61 -13.65
C THR A 6 8.90 7.44 -12.73
N ALA A 7 9.11 8.71 -13.06
CA ALA A 7 9.93 9.60 -12.22
C ALA A 7 9.40 9.72 -10.78
N ASN A 8 8.06 9.69 -10.59
CA ASN A 8 7.43 9.97 -9.31
C ASN A 8 6.43 8.90 -8.86
N THR A 9 6.27 7.83 -9.62
CA THR A 9 5.29 6.78 -9.30
C THR A 9 5.88 5.40 -9.48
N TYR A 10 5.33 4.45 -8.75
CA TYR A 10 5.71 3.05 -8.84
C TYR A 10 4.48 2.18 -8.65
N GLU A 11 4.33 1.19 -9.51
CA GLU A 11 3.17 0.30 -9.51
C GLU A 11 3.65 -1.14 -9.66
N VAL A 12 3.04 -2.05 -8.90
CA VAL A 12 3.29 -3.48 -8.99
C VAL A 12 1.98 -4.21 -9.15
N GLN A 13 1.90 -5.10 -10.13
CA GLN A 13 0.78 -5.99 -10.35
C GLN A 13 1.24 -7.42 -10.20
N ILE A 14 0.52 -8.20 -9.41
CA ILE A 14 0.71 -9.65 -9.34
C ILE A 14 -0.47 -10.27 -10.07
N ARG A 15 -0.18 -11.15 -11.02
CA ARG A 15 -1.19 -11.74 -11.91
C ARG A 15 -1.25 -13.24 -11.78
N ASN A 16 -2.45 -13.77 -12.00
CA ASN A 16 -2.68 -15.19 -12.26
C ASN A 16 -3.30 -15.26 -13.65
N GLY A 17 -2.50 -15.64 -14.66
CA GLY A 17 -2.88 -15.49 -16.05
C GLY A 17 -3.06 -14.01 -16.41
N ILE A 18 -4.21 -13.64 -16.96
CA ILE A 18 -4.53 -12.25 -17.31
C ILE A 18 -5.18 -11.49 -16.16
N LYS A 19 -5.55 -12.18 -15.08
CA LYS A 19 -6.23 -11.56 -13.93
C LYS A 19 -5.22 -10.96 -12.96
N VAL A 20 -5.41 -9.68 -12.61
CA VAL A 20 -4.64 -9.05 -11.55
C VAL A 20 -5.22 -9.49 -10.22
N ILE A 21 -4.42 -10.20 -9.42
CA ILE A 21 -4.85 -10.74 -8.13
C ILE A 21 -4.36 -9.92 -6.94
N ALA A 22 -3.36 -9.09 -7.13
CA ALA A 22 -2.87 -8.16 -6.12
C ALA A 22 -2.26 -6.95 -6.81
N HIS A 23 -2.35 -5.80 -6.19
CA HIS A 23 -1.93 -4.55 -6.79
C HIS A 23 -1.44 -3.57 -5.74
N MET A 24 -0.41 -2.83 -6.08
CA MET A 24 0.08 -1.72 -5.28
C MET A 24 0.45 -0.57 -6.21
N SER A 25 0.07 0.65 -5.83
CA SER A 25 0.61 1.86 -6.45
C SER A 25 1.00 2.86 -5.36
N CYS A 26 2.09 3.57 -5.59
CA CYS A 26 2.53 4.61 -4.70
C CYS A 26 3.15 5.77 -5.47
N SER A 27 3.25 6.93 -4.82
CA SER A 27 3.81 8.14 -5.38
C SER A 27 4.89 8.69 -4.46
N LEU A 28 5.95 9.24 -5.06
CA LEU A 28 7.01 9.94 -4.34
C LEU A 28 6.77 11.44 -4.46
N ILE A 29 6.54 12.10 -3.34
CA ILE A 29 6.29 13.54 -3.27
C ILE A 29 7.07 14.11 -2.10
N ASN A 30 7.98 15.06 -2.37
CA ASN A 30 8.76 15.75 -1.32
C ASN A 30 9.44 14.81 -0.33
N GLU A 31 10.11 13.77 -0.85
CA GLU A 31 10.83 12.77 -0.04
C GLU A 31 9.91 11.89 0.81
N GLU A 32 8.63 11.84 0.50
CA GLU A 32 7.66 11.00 1.17
C GLU A 32 6.99 10.07 0.17
N ILE A 33 6.76 8.83 0.58
CA ILE A 33 6.02 7.86 -0.23
C ILE A 33 4.57 7.85 0.23
N TYR A 34 3.66 8.01 -0.71
CA TYR A 34 2.21 7.89 -0.46
C TYR A 34 1.71 6.62 -1.13
N ILE A 35 1.26 5.65 -0.33
CA ILE A 35 0.60 4.46 -0.87
C ILE A 35 -0.79 4.89 -1.29
N ARG A 36 -1.08 4.78 -2.58
CA ARG A 36 -2.37 5.16 -3.16
C ARG A 36 -3.33 3.99 -3.20
N ASP A 37 -2.79 2.78 -3.36
CA ASP A 37 -3.57 1.59 -3.53
C ASP A 37 -2.70 0.39 -3.17
N LEU A 38 -3.22 -0.49 -2.34
CA LEU A 38 -2.56 -1.75 -1.99
C LEU A 38 -3.65 -2.74 -1.61
N TYR A 39 -3.88 -3.74 -2.45
CA TYR A 39 -4.90 -4.74 -2.17
C TYR A 39 -4.50 -6.11 -2.69
N VAL A 40 -5.14 -7.12 -2.11
CA VAL A 40 -5.08 -8.51 -2.54
C VAL A 40 -6.52 -9.00 -2.65
N LEU A 41 -6.87 -9.62 -3.77
CA LEU A 41 -8.22 -10.16 -3.96
C LEU A 41 -8.53 -11.22 -2.89
N ARG A 42 -9.79 -11.29 -2.49
CA ARG A 42 -10.25 -12.11 -1.36
C ARG A 42 -9.73 -13.55 -1.40
N HIS A 43 -9.83 -14.23 -2.53
CA HIS A 43 -9.43 -15.64 -2.64
C HIS A 43 -7.92 -15.87 -2.63
N TYR A 44 -7.14 -14.80 -2.66
CA TYR A 44 -5.68 -14.87 -2.69
C TYR A 44 -5.05 -14.31 -1.41
N ARG A 45 -5.87 -13.98 -0.41
CA ARG A 45 -5.39 -13.46 0.88
C ARG A 45 -4.83 -14.57 1.75
N GLY A 46 -4.02 -14.19 2.74
CA GLY A 46 -3.41 -15.15 3.65
C GLY A 46 -2.23 -15.91 3.08
N LYS A 47 -1.71 -15.49 1.92
CA LYS A 47 -0.59 -16.15 1.22
C LYS A 47 0.67 -15.30 1.16
N GLY A 48 0.70 -14.17 1.88
CA GLY A 48 1.85 -13.29 1.93
C GLY A 48 1.98 -12.31 0.78
N LEU A 49 0.97 -12.17 -0.08
CA LEU A 49 1.05 -11.25 -1.22
C LEU A 49 1.07 -9.78 -0.79
N GLY A 50 0.35 -9.43 0.28
CA GLY A 50 0.38 -8.09 0.84
C GLY A 50 1.77 -7.69 1.31
N GLU A 51 2.47 -8.61 1.98
CA GLU A 51 3.83 -8.40 2.45
C GLU A 51 4.81 -8.28 1.29
N VAL A 52 4.62 -9.03 0.21
CA VAL A 52 5.43 -8.90 -1.00
C VAL A 52 5.28 -7.49 -1.57
N LEU A 53 4.04 -7.00 -1.69
CA LEU A 53 3.78 -5.65 -2.20
C LEU A 53 4.37 -4.58 -1.29
N LEU A 54 4.22 -4.72 0.03
CA LEU A 54 4.77 -3.75 0.97
C LEU A 54 6.31 -3.73 0.93
N THR A 55 6.94 -4.89 0.77
CA THR A 55 8.39 -4.96 0.59
C THR A 55 8.83 -4.18 -0.64
N LYS A 56 8.07 -4.25 -1.73
CA LYS A 56 8.36 -3.45 -2.93
C LYS A 56 8.27 -1.96 -2.66
N VAL A 57 7.30 -1.52 -1.86
CA VAL A 57 7.20 -0.11 -1.45
C VAL A 57 8.42 0.31 -0.64
N LEU A 58 8.83 -0.54 0.32
CA LEU A 58 9.99 -0.26 1.18
C LEU A 58 11.27 -0.15 0.35
N ASP A 59 11.47 -1.05 -0.61
CA ASP A 59 12.64 -1.01 -1.49
C ASP A 59 12.64 0.26 -2.33
N TYR A 60 11.49 0.63 -2.89
CA TYR A 60 11.35 1.86 -3.67
C TYR A 60 11.64 3.10 -2.81
N ALA A 61 11.15 3.12 -1.59
CA ALA A 61 11.39 4.20 -0.65
C ALA A 61 12.89 4.33 -0.31
N THR A 62 13.55 3.21 -0.07
CA THR A 62 14.98 3.17 0.24
C THR A 62 15.82 3.65 -0.95
N GLU A 63 15.50 3.19 -2.15
CA GLU A 63 16.20 3.59 -3.37
C GLU A 63 16.08 5.08 -3.67
N ASN A 64 14.99 5.70 -3.23
CA ASN A 64 14.72 7.13 -3.46
C ASN A 64 14.98 8.01 -2.24
N ASN A 65 15.59 7.46 -1.20
CA ASN A 65 15.93 8.18 0.03
C ASN A 65 14.73 8.85 0.68
N ALA A 66 13.56 8.18 0.63
CA ALA A 66 12.35 8.69 1.25
C ALA A 66 12.48 8.68 2.77
N LYS A 67 11.85 9.66 3.42
CA LYS A 67 11.92 9.81 4.88
C LYS A 67 10.82 9.03 5.59
N GLN A 68 9.69 8.85 4.93
CA GLN A 68 8.55 8.14 5.51
C GLN A 68 7.61 7.61 4.43
N ILE A 69 6.79 6.65 4.84
CA ILE A 69 5.73 6.08 4.01
C ILE A 69 4.40 6.39 4.67
N ILE A 70 3.46 6.91 3.90
CA ILE A 70 2.14 7.32 4.39
C ILE A 70 1.08 6.50 3.66
N SER A 71 0.09 6.01 4.40
CA SER A 71 -1.08 5.34 3.83
C SER A 71 -2.34 5.83 4.52
N TYR A 72 -3.35 6.20 3.73
CA TYR A 72 -4.66 6.58 4.24
C TYR A 72 -5.58 5.37 4.15
N CYS A 73 -6.04 4.87 5.29
CA CYS A 73 -6.91 3.71 5.35
C CYS A 73 -8.35 4.06 5.01
N GLY A 74 -9.08 3.10 4.42
CA GLY A 74 -10.46 3.31 4.05
C GLY A 74 -10.67 3.95 2.69
N ALA A 75 -9.59 4.25 1.96
CA ALA A 75 -9.72 4.66 0.55
C ALA A 75 -10.24 3.47 -0.25
N GLU A 76 -11.19 3.73 -1.16
CA GLU A 76 -11.74 2.66 -1.98
C GLU A 76 -10.71 2.17 -3.00
N PRO A 77 -10.41 0.85 -3.04
CA PRO A 77 -9.56 0.30 -4.08
C PRO A 77 -10.31 0.25 -5.41
N PHE A 78 -9.59 0.09 -6.52
CA PHE A 78 -10.19 -0.06 -7.84
C PHE A 78 -11.11 -1.28 -7.92
N CYS A 79 -10.84 -2.31 -7.13
CA CYS A 79 -11.59 -3.54 -7.14
C CYS A 79 -12.29 -3.72 -5.79
N LYS A 80 -13.62 -3.81 -5.80
CA LYS A 80 -14.40 -4.02 -4.57
C LYS A 80 -14.00 -5.30 -3.84
N ASP A 81 -13.58 -6.31 -4.57
CA ASP A 81 -13.14 -7.57 -3.99
C ASP A 81 -11.82 -7.40 -3.18
N GLY A 82 -11.13 -6.29 -3.38
CA GLY A 82 -9.94 -5.97 -2.60
C GLY A 82 -10.21 -5.20 -1.32
N GLN A 83 -11.47 -4.78 -1.07
CA GLN A 83 -11.80 -4.01 0.12
C GLN A 83 -11.81 -4.87 1.37
N VAL A 84 -11.29 -4.31 2.47
CA VAL A 84 -11.36 -4.89 3.80
C VAL A 84 -11.92 -3.85 4.76
N PRO A 85 -12.46 -4.26 5.92
CA PRO A 85 -12.85 -3.29 6.93
C PRO A 85 -11.69 -2.38 7.32
N MET A 86 -11.98 -1.09 7.51
CA MET A 86 -10.96 -0.10 7.85
C MET A 86 -10.12 -0.49 9.07
N GLU A 87 -10.77 -1.06 10.09
CA GLU A 87 -10.09 -1.51 11.32
C GLU A 87 -9.09 -2.61 11.05
N GLN A 88 -9.41 -3.52 10.16
CA GLN A 88 -8.51 -4.59 9.74
C GLN A 88 -7.31 -4.03 8.97
N GLU A 89 -7.54 -3.04 8.12
CA GLU A 89 -6.49 -2.38 7.38
C GLU A 89 -5.53 -1.64 8.31
N VAL A 90 -6.05 -0.88 9.28
CA VAL A 90 -5.25 -0.19 10.30
C VAL A 90 -4.41 -1.19 11.08
N SER A 91 -5.00 -2.30 11.51
CA SER A 91 -4.31 -3.35 12.26
C SER A 91 -3.19 -3.96 11.44
N TRP A 92 -3.43 -4.22 10.16
CA TRP A 92 -2.41 -4.77 9.28
C TRP A 92 -1.20 -3.84 9.13
N TYR A 93 -1.46 -2.54 8.93
CA TYR A 93 -0.38 -1.56 8.86
C TYR A 93 0.40 -1.47 10.18
N LYS A 94 -0.30 -1.50 11.32
CA LYS A 94 0.37 -1.50 12.63
C LYS A 94 1.28 -2.72 12.79
N ASP A 95 0.83 -3.89 12.36
CA ASP A 95 1.62 -5.11 12.42
C ASP A 95 2.89 -5.03 11.56
N HIS A 96 2.91 -4.12 10.58
CA HIS A 96 4.05 -3.91 9.69
C HIS A 96 4.86 -2.65 10.03
N GLY A 97 4.70 -2.14 11.25
CA GLY A 97 5.53 -1.05 11.75
C GLY A 97 5.03 0.36 11.46
N PHE A 98 3.81 0.50 11.00
CA PHE A 98 3.19 1.81 10.83
C PHE A 98 2.53 2.26 12.12
N ASN A 99 2.50 3.56 12.36
CA ASN A 99 1.82 4.18 13.48
C ASN A 99 0.62 4.97 13.00
N HIS A 100 -0.47 4.92 13.77
CA HIS A 100 -1.62 5.77 13.51
C HIS A 100 -1.28 7.20 13.92
N HIS A 101 -1.23 8.09 12.94
CA HIS A 101 -0.80 9.47 13.17
C HIS A 101 -1.96 10.38 13.52
N HIS A 102 -3.02 10.38 12.70
CA HIS A 102 -4.23 11.18 12.92
C HIS A 102 -5.32 10.68 11.98
N ASN A 103 -6.54 11.19 12.13
CA ASN A 103 -7.64 10.94 11.21
C ASN A 103 -7.84 12.16 10.32
N VAL A 104 -7.77 11.97 8.99
CA VAL A 104 -8.07 13.03 8.03
C VAL A 104 -9.57 13.26 8.03
N MET A 105 -9.98 14.53 8.19
CA MET A 105 -11.39 14.93 8.29
C MET A 105 -12.17 14.16 9.38
N GLY A 106 -11.46 13.69 10.40
CA GLY A 106 -12.05 12.98 11.53
C GLY A 106 -12.41 11.52 11.28
N VAL A 107 -12.24 11.00 10.07
CA VAL A 107 -12.72 9.64 9.71
C VAL A 107 -11.69 8.74 9.06
N THR A 108 -10.75 9.29 8.30
CA THR A 108 -9.78 8.49 7.53
C THR A 108 -8.46 8.37 8.28
N PRO A 109 -8.11 7.19 8.83
CA PRO A 109 -6.84 7.02 9.52
C PRO A 109 -5.64 7.23 8.59
N CYS A 110 -4.68 8.04 9.06
CA CYS A 110 -3.41 8.25 8.40
C CYS A 110 -2.37 7.39 9.11
N MET A 111 -1.81 6.42 8.40
CA MET A 111 -0.80 5.50 8.90
C MET A 111 0.56 5.92 8.37
N VAL A 112 1.55 6.04 9.25
CA VAL A 112 2.89 6.53 8.89
C VAL A 112 3.95 5.56 9.39
N LYS A 113 4.90 5.24 8.52
CA LYS A 113 6.10 4.50 8.86
C LYS A 113 7.32 5.40 8.64
N GLN A 114 8.04 5.69 9.71
CA GLN A 114 9.31 6.41 9.62
C GLN A 114 10.41 5.47 9.12
N LEU A 115 11.26 5.96 8.27
CA LEU A 115 12.35 5.20 7.68
C LEU A 115 13.70 5.61 8.25
#